data_949a49b9202947866d232f918d7199cc
#
_entry.id   949a49b9202947866d232f918d7199cc
#
_cell.length_a   1.000
_cell.length_b   1.000
_cell.length_c   1.000
_cell.angle_alpha   90.00
_cell.angle_beta   90.00
_cell.angle_gamma   90.00
#
_symmetry.space_group_name_H-M   'P 1'
#
loop_
_entity.id
_entity.type
_entity.pdbx_description
1 polymer ?
#
loop_
_entity_poly.entity_id
_entity_poly.type
_entity_poly.pdbx_seq_one_letter_code
_entity_poly.pdbx_strand_id
1 'polypeptide(L)'
;KGLALQKSIFGERIDKMYETAPQGQLHFQEYLSANCFGDYQTRPVLDVKTREMLTFAILVSLGGCEAQLKGHIQGNINVGNDKSVLLTVITQLLPYIGYPRTLNALACLNEIVPEDK
;
A
#
# COMPACT_ATOMS: atom_id res chain seq x y z
N LYS A 1 16.63 -8.14 4.43
CA LYS A 1 16.18 -8.14 3.03
C LYS A 1 14.79 -7.53 2.92
N GLY A 2 13.80 -8.07 3.59
CA GLY A 2 12.45 -7.51 3.57
C GLY A 2 12.37 -6.13 4.21
N LEU A 3 13.04 -5.93 5.32
CA LEU A 3 13.05 -4.63 6.01
C LEU A 3 13.68 -3.55 5.12
N ALA A 4 14.77 -3.87 4.44
CA ALA A 4 15.40 -2.91 3.52
C ALA A 4 14.47 -2.52 2.38
N LEU A 5 13.77 -3.48 1.79
CA LEU A 5 12.78 -3.19 0.74
C LEU A 5 11.64 -2.35 1.29
N GLN A 6 11.11 -2.71 2.45
CA GLN A 6 10.03 -2.00 3.09
C GLN A 6 10.40 -0.52 3.33
N LYS A 7 11.60 -0.28 3.84
CA LYS A 7 12.10 1.08 4.04
C LYS A 7 12.29 1.83 2.74
N SER A 8 12.70 1.16 1.67
CA SER A 8 12.87 1.81 0.37
C SER A 8 11.56 2.32 -0.21
N ILE A 9 10.44 1.69 0.13
CA ILE A 9 9.12 2.07 -0.34
C ILE A 9 8.50 3.15 0.57
N PHE A 10 8.54 2.92 1.88
CA PHE A 10 7.78 3.71 2.84
C PHE A 10 8.62 4.68 3.68
N GLY A 11 9.95 4.57 3.61
CA GLY A 11 10.85 5.51 4.29
C GLY A 11 10.84 5.35 5.81
N GLU A 12 11.00 6.48 6.49
CA GLU A 12 11.11 6.53 7.97
C GLU A 12 9.86 6.08 8.70
N ARG A 13 8.73 6.03 8.00
CA ARG A 13 7.48 5.52 8.57
C ARG A 13 7.68 4.12 9.15
N ILE A 14 8.54 3.31 8.52
CA ILE A 14 8.81 1.95 8.97
C ILE A 14 9.53 1.96 10.32
N ASP A 15 10.52 2.84 10.47
CA ASP A 15 11.20 2.97 11.76
C ASP A 15 10.23 3.34 12.86
N LYS A 16 9.30 4.25 12.58
CA LYS A 16 8.27 4.64 13.55
C LYS A 16 7.35 3.48 13.91
N MET A 17 6.99 2.65 12.94
CA MET A 17 6.15 1.47 13.22
C MET A 17 6.83 0.53 14.20
N TYR A 18 8.14 0.31 14.06
CA TYR A 18 8.90 -0.51 14.99
C TYR A 18 9.01 0.15 16.38
N GLU A 19 9.31 1.46 16.40
CA GLU A 19 9.49 2.19 17.65
C GLU A 19 8.21 2.31 18.46
N THR A 20 7.07 2.46 17.80
CA THR A 20 5.79 2.68 18.46
C THR A 20 4.95 1.41 18.59
N ALA A 21 5.49 0.25 18.25
CA ALA A 21 4.76 -1.01 18.39
C ALA A 21 4.40 -1.21 19.86
N PRO A 22 3.12 -1.47 20.17
CA PRO A 22 2.73 -1.72 21.56
C PRO A 22 3.44 -2.93 22.13
N GLN A 23 3.54 -2.96 23.46
CA GLN A 23 4.18 -4.08 24.18
C GLN A 23 3.52 -5.41 23.75
N GLY A 24 4.35 -6.40 23.42
CA GLY A 24 3.87 -7.70 22.99
C GLY A 24 3.47 -7.78 21.51
N GLN A 25 3.67 -6.71 20.73
CA GLN A 25 3.24 -6.66 19.34
C GLN A 25 4.37 -6.45 18.32
N LEU A 26 5.60 -6.29 18.79
CA LEU A 26 6.74 -6.04 17.89
C LEU A 26 6.90 -7.16 16.85
N HIS A 27 6.65 -8.40 17.26
CA HIS A 27 6.81 -9.55 16.36
C HIS A 27 5.89 -9.47 15.13
N PHE A 28 4.75 -8.79 15.22
CA PHE A 28 3.91 -8.58 14.04
C PHE A 28 4.62 -7.71 12.99
N GLN A 29 5.35 -6.69 13.43
CA GLN A 29 6.15 -5.88 12.51
C GLN A 29 7.28 -6.70 11.90
N GLU A 30 7.90 -7.56 12.71
CA GLU A 30 8.97 -8.43 12.24
C GLU A 30 8.47 -9.44 11.20
N TYR A 31 7.30 -10.03 11.43
CA TYR A 31 6.68 -10.95 10.47
C TYR A 31 6.32 -10.22 9.18
N LEU A 32 5.78 -9.02 9.29
CA LEU A 32 5.45 -8.22 8.12
C LEU A 32 6.69 -7.97 7.25
N SER A 33 7.78 -7.54 7.87
CA SER A 33 9.03 -7.29 7.16
C SER A 33 9.61 -8.55 6.55
N ALA A 34 9.67 -9.64 7.32
CA ALA A 34 10.30 -10.88 6.88
C ALA A 34 9.46 -11.63 5.86
N ASN A 35 8.16 -11.76 6.11
CA ASN A 35 7.28 -12.58 5.26
C ASN A 35 6.74 -11.78 4.09
N CYS A 36 5.97 -10.72 4.34
CA CYS A 36 5.35 -9.97 3.24
C CYS A 36 6.41 -9.34 2.34
N PHE A 37 7.30 -8.55 2.91
CA PHE A 37 8.30 -7.83 2.13
C PHE A 37 9.54 -8.67 1.82
N GLY A 38 9.86 -9.63 2.66
CA GLY A 38 11.03 -10.50 2.47
C GLY A 38 10.77 -11.67 1.55
N ASP A 39 9.75 -12.46 1.87
CA ASP A 39 9.50 -13.71 1.13
C ASP A 39 8.77 -13.47 -0.19
N TYR A 40 7.81 -12.55 -0.22
CA TYR A 40 6.98 -12.35 -1.42
C TYR A 40 7.42 -11.16 -2.27
N GLN A 41 7.60 -10.00 -1.67
CA GLN A 41 7.86 -8.77 -2.42
C GLN A 41 9.24 -8.69 -3.04
N THR A 42 10.19 -9.52 -2.59
CA THR A 42 11.54 -9.55 -3.15
C THR A 42 11.71 -10.57 -4.26
N ARG A 43 10.65 -11.31 -4.62
CA ARG A 43 10.74 -12.27 -5.70
C ARG A 43 11.01 -11.56 -7.03
N PRO A 44 11.70 -12.22 -7.98
CA PRO A 44 12.00 -11.60 -9.26
C PRO A 44 10.77 -11.49 -10.17
N VAL A 45 10.95 -10.93 -11.34
CA VAL A 45 10.02 -10.78 -12.45
C VAL A 45 9.18 -9.52 -12.35
N LEU A 46 8.37 -9.37 -11.29
CA LEU A 46 7.60 -8.14 -11.11
C LEU A 46 8.43 -7.13 -10.31
N ASP A 47 8.55 -5.93 -10.83
CA ASP A 47 9.29 -4.88 -10.13
C ASP A 47 8.45 -4.30 -8.98
N VAL A 48 9.10 -3.48 -8.16
CA VAL A 48 8.47 -2.90 -6.97
C VAL A 48 7.29 -2.01 -7.35
N LYS A 49 7.42 -1.24 -8.42
CA LYS A 49 6.37 -0.35 -8.91
C LYS A 49 5.11 -1.13 -9.27
N THR A 50 5.27 -2.22 -9.99
CA THR A 50 4.16 -3.10 -10.37
C THR A 50 3.55 -3.78 -9.15
N ARG A 51 4.40 -4.25 -8.23
CA ARG A 51 3.93 -4.92 -7.00
C ARG A 51 3.12 -3.98 -6.11
N GLU A 52 3.53 -2.71 -5.99
CA GLU A 52 2.76 -1.74 -5.21
C GLU A 52 1.42 -1.45 -5.86
N MET A 53 1.36 -1.35 -7.19
CA MET A 53 0.11 -1.16 -7.89
C MET A 53 -0.83 -2.36 -7.70
N LEU A 54 -0.28 -3.57 -7.75
CA LEU A 54 -1.04 -4.80 -7.52
C LEU A 54 -1.58 -4.86 -6.10
N THR A 55 -0.76 -4.53 -5.10
CA THR A 55 -1.18 -4.48 -3.71
C THR A 55 -2.31 -3.46 -3.50
N PHE A 56 -2.17 -2.30 -4.12
CA PHE A 56 -3.22 -1.28 -4.09
C PHE A 56 -4.54 -1.84 -4.63
N ALA A 57 -4.51 -2.49 -5.79
CA ALA A 57 -5.70 -3.06 -6.41
C ALA A 57 -6.35 -4.13 -5.50
N ILE A 58 -5.52 -4.96 -4.85
CA ILE A 58 -6.01 -5.99 -3.93
C ILE A 58 -6.70 -5.34 -2.72
N LEU A 59 -6.08 -4.34 -2.12
CA LEU A 59 -6.64 -3.69 -0.92
C LEU A 59 -7.94 -2.94 -1.24
N VAL A 60 -8.00 -2.28 -2.38
CA VAL A 60 -9.22 -1.63 -2.87
C VAL A 60 -10.34 -2.65 -2.99
N SER A 61 -10.04 -3.80 -3.57
CA SER A 61 -11.01 -4.86 -3.84
C SER A 61 -11.49 -5.55 -2.57
N LEU A 62 -10.61 -5.74 -1.58
CA LEU A 62 -10.98 -6.36 -0.32
C LEU A 62 -11.95 -5.50 0.49
N GLY A 63 -11.66 -4.22 0.61
CA GLY A 63 -12.41 -3.33 1.49
C GLY A 63 -12.15 -3.63 2.96
N GLY A 64 -12.50 -2.70 3.83
CA GLY A 64 -12.33 -2.89 5.27
C GLY A 64 -10.89 -2.79 5.75
N CYS A 65 -9.98 -2.34 4.90
CA CYS A 65 -8.56 -2.21 5.23
C CYS A 65 -8.05 -0.81 4.85
N GLU A 66 -8.83 0.22 5.19
CA GLU A 66 -8.54 1.60 4.79
C GLU A 66 -7.19 2.09 5.30
N ALA A 67 -6.80 1.71 6.52
CA ALA A 67 -5.50 2.12 7.07
C ALA A 67 -4.35 1.60 6.21
N GLN A 68 -4.39 0.32 5.82
CA GLN A 68 -3.38 -0.29 4.97
C GLN A 68 -3.44 0.30 3.56
N LEU A 69 -4.64 0.54 3.05
CA LEU A 69 -4.82 1.16 1.74
C LEU A 69 -4.15 2.54 1.69
N LYS A 70 -4.36 3.38 2.71
CA LYS A 70 -3.72 4.69 2.77
C LYS A 70 -2.20 4.58 2.75
N GLY A 71 -1.64 3.61 3.50
CA GLY A 71 -0.20 3.36 3.51
C GLY A 71 0.32 3.01 2.13
N HIS A 72 -0.39 2.14 1.42
CA HIS A 72 0.03 1.71 0.08
C HIS A 72 -0.26 2.74 -1.00
N ILE A 73 -1.21 3.65 -0.79
CA ILE A 73 -1.35 4.82 -1.68
C ILE A 73 -0.05 5.64 -1.61
N GLN A 74 0.42 5.95 -0.40
CA GLN A 74 1.68 6.68 -0.27
C GLN A 74 2.85 5.89 -0.86
N GLY A 75 2.89 4.58 -0.62
CA GLY A 75 3.91 3.71 -1.21
C GLY A 75 3.91 3.77 -2.73
N ASN A 76 2.73 3.76 -3.35
CA ASN A 76 2.60 3.89 -4.80
C ASN A 76 3.16 5.20 -5.31
N ILE A 77 2.81 6.32 -4.65
CA ILE A 77 3.36 7.62 -5.02
C ILE A 77 4.88 7.60 -4.91
N ASN A 78 5.40 7.02 -3.85
CA ASN A 78 6.85 6.97 -3.60
C ASN A 78 7.61 6.17 -4.66
N VAL A 79 7.00 5.14 -5.24
CA VAL A 79 7.65 4.32 -6.27
C VAL A 79 7.32 4.78 -7.69
N GLY A 80 6.55 5.85 -7.84
CA GLY A 80 6.32 6.47 -9.15
C GLY A 80 4.96 6.19 -9.79
N ASN A 81 4.04 5.56 -9.09
CA ASN A 81 2.66 5.41 -9.55
C ASN A 81 1.87 6.61 -9.06
N ASP A 82 1.58 7.54 -9.95
CA ASP A 82 0.93 8.79 -9.58
C ASP A 82 -0.60 8.63 -9.41
N LYS A 83 -1.25 9.70 -9.00
CA LYS A 83 -2.69 9.69 -8.75
C LYS A 83 -3.48 9.28 -9.99
N SER A 84 -3.06 9.71 -11.18
CA SER A 84 -3.70 9.38 -12.43
C SER A 84 -3.71 7.86 -12.66
N VAL A 85 -2.60 7.20 -12.40
CA VAL A 85 -2.49 5.74 -12.51
C VAL A 85 -3.45 5.08 -11.52
N LEU A 86 -3.45 5.54 -10.27
CA LEU A 86 -4.31 4.94 -9.23
C LEU A 86 -5.79 5.14 -9.53
N LEU A 87 -6.18 6.30 -10.06
CA LEU A 87 -7.55 6.53 -10.50
C LEU A 87 -7.94 5.59 -11.64
N THR A 88 -7.02 5.34 -12.55
CA THR A 88 -7.27 4.40 -13.67
C THR A 88 -7.46 2.98 -13.14
N VAL A 89 -6.65 2.56 -12.16
CA VAL A 89 -6.81 1.25 -11.53
C VAL A 89 -8.19 1.13 -10.88
N ILE A 90 -8.61 2.13 -10.11
CA ILE A 90 -9.92 2.11 -9.47
C ILE A 90 -11.04 2.04 -10.51
N THR A 91 -10.93 2.81 -11.57
CA THR A 91 -11.92 2.79 -12.65
C THR A 91 -12.05 1.40 -13.26
N GLN A 92 -10.93 0.73 -13.48
CA GLN A 92 -10.92 -0.62 -14.02
C GLN A 92 -11.56 -1.63 -13.08
N LEU A 93 -11.41 -1.43 -11.76
CA LEU A 93 -11.96 -2.33 -10.75
C LEU A 93 -13.45 -2.14 -10.52
N LEU A 94 -13.96 -0.94 -10.77
CA LEU A 94 -15.35 -0.56 -10.42
C LEU A 94 -16.40 -1.60 -10.85
N PRO A 95 -16.40 -2.10 -12.11
CA PRO A 95 -17.43 -3.05 -12.52
C PRO A 95 -17.39 -4.38 -11.76
N TYR A 96 -16.28 -4.68 -11.11
CA TYR A 96 -16.09 -5.95 -10.39
C TYR A 96 -16.35 -5.83 -8.89
N ILE A 97 -16.07 -4.66 -8.30
CA ILE A 97 -16.11 -4.50 -6.84
C ILE A 97 -17.30 -3.67 -6.34
N GLY A 98 -17.94 -2.89 -7.23
CA GLY A 98 -19.10 -2.09 -6.88
C GLY A 98 -18.74 -0.73 -6.26
N TYR A 99 -19.77 0.08 -6.09
CA TYR A 99 -19.60 1.47 -5.65
C TYR A 99 -19.12 1.64 -4.20
N PRO A 100 -19.61 0.87 -3.22
CA PRO A 100 -19.14 1.11 -1.84
C PRO A 100 -17.63 1.00 -1.68
N ARG A 101 -17.04 -0.06 -2.21
CA ARG A 101 -15.58 -0.23 -2.15
C ARG A 101 -14.85 0.82 -2.98
N THR A 102 -15.41 1.17 -4.12
CA THR A 102 -14.84 2.19 -5.00
C THR A 102 -14.84 3.56 -4.33
N LEU A 103 -15.95 3.95 -3.74
CA LEU A 103 -16.07 5.26 -3.08
C LEU A 103 -15.17 5.34 -1.85
N ASN A 104 -15.04 4.25 -1.10
CA ASN A 104 -14.11 4.18 0.03
C ASN A 104 -12.66 4.37 -0.44
N ALA A 105 -12.29 3.71 -1.54
CA ALA A 105 -10.95 3.84 -2.10
C ALA A 105 -10.67 5.26 -2.57
N LEU A 106 -11.65 5.88 -3.23
CA LEU A 106 -11.51 7.28 -3.68
C LEU A 106 -11.34 8.23 -2.50
N ALA A 107 -12.07 8.01 -1.41
CA ALA A 107 -11.93 8.83 -0.21
C ALA A 107 -10.51 8.72 0.35
N CYS A 108 -9.96 7.50 0.43
CA CYS A 108 -8.59 7.28 0.89
C CYS A 108 -7.58 7.95 -0.04
N LEU A 109 -7.76 7.81 -1.34
CA LEU A 109 -6.85 8.40 -2.33
C LEU A 109 -6.85 9.92 -2.24
N ASN A 110 -8.02 10.53 -2.14
CA ASN A 110 -8.15 11.98 -2.07
C ASN A 110 -7.60 12.55 -0.76
N GLU A 111 -7.66 11.78 0.32
CA GLU A 111 -7.07 12.19 1.59
C GLU A 111 -5.54 12.23 1.52
N ILE A 112 -4.93 11.18 0.95
CA ILE A 112 -3.46 11.04 0.90
C ILE A 112 -2.86 11.89 -0.21
N VAL A 113 -3.55 12.01 -1.35
CA VAL A 113 -3.08 12.77 -2.50
C VAL A 113 -4.19 13.76 -2.90
N PRO A 114 -4.32 14.89 -2.17
CA PRO A 114 -5.32 15.89 -2.52
C PRO A 114 -5.09 16.44 -3.92
N GLU A 115 -6.17 16.83 -4.58
CA GLU A 115 -6.06 17.41 -5.89
C GLU A 115 -5.40 18.78 -5.82
N ASP A 116 -4.55 19.05 -6.78
CA ASP A 116 -4.02 20.38 -6.98
C ASP A 116 -5.09 21.23 -7.65
N LYS A 117 -5.20 22.43 -7.19
CA LYS A 117 -6.15 23.40 -7.73
C LYS A 117 -5.52 24.16 -8.87
#